data_dbbbf618b81db07a944a87044972a4e6
#
_entry.id   dbbbf618b81db07a944a87044972a4e6
#
_cell.length_a   1.000
_cell.length_b   1.000
_cell.length_c   1.000
_cell.angle_alpha   90.00
_cell.angle_beta   90.00
_cell.angle_gamma   90.00
#
_symmetry.space_group_name_H-M   'P 1'
#
loop_
_entity.id
_entity.type
_entity.pdbx_description
1 polymer ?
#
loop_
_entity_poly.entity_id
_entity_poly.type
_entity_poly.pdbx_seq_one_letter_code
_entity_poly.pdbx_strand_id
1 'polypeptide(L)'
;MFKNLNTGAIGVKATLAEQLDFARRHGFAGIDFSIVEAQTLADTQGVAAVKALFANAGVKPGSWGFPVDYRKDEATWRSGLAALPKQAALAAELGCFRTATWILPGDNEMNFWEYFAYHVDRLRPAAQILKEHGHRFGMEFIGPKTLRDSRKHLFVYTLDGMLALGAAIGTGLA
;
A
#
# COMPACT_ATOMS: atom_id res chain seq x y z
N MET A 1 -0.43 -14.38 13.73
CA MET A 1 0.75 -13.72 13.14
C MET A 1 1.55 -14.77 12.39
N PHE A 2 2.13 -14.46 11.21
CA PHE A 2 2.95 -15.38 10.42
C PHE A 2 4.15 -14.65 9.80
N LYS A 3 5.20 -15.41 9.43
CA LYS A 3 6.36 -14.84 8.73
C LYS A 3 5.94 -14.43 7.33
N ASN A 4 6.13 -13.15 7.01
CA ASN A 4 5.78 -12.57 5.73
C ASN A 4 7.02 -12.04 5.02
N LEU A 5 7.17 -12.32 3.73
CA LEU A 5 8.30 -11.86 2.92
C LEU A 5 7.90 -10.63 2.11
N ASN A 6 8.71 -9.59 2.20
CA ASN A 6 8.66 -8.46 1.27
C ASN A 6 10.00 -8.40 0.54
N THR A 7 10.04 -8.88 -0.70
CA THR A 7 11.27 -8.93 -1.50
C THR A 7 11.79 -7.54 -1.81
N GLY A 8 10.91 -6.58 -2.05
CA GLY A 8 11.28 -5.18 -2.32
C GLY A 8 12.00 -4.52 -1.14
N ALA A 9 11.59 -4.82 0.09
CA ALA A 9 12.21 -4.26 1.30
C ALA A 9 13.65 -4.75 1.52
N ILE A 10 14.01 -5.89 0.95
CA ILE A 10 15.38 -6.44 0.99
C ILE A 10 16.15 -6.25 -0.33
N GLY A 11 15.63 -5.41 -1.24
CA GLY A 11 16.30 -5.09 -2.50
C GLY A 11 16.24 -6.17 -3.58
N VAL A 12 15.41 -7.20 -3.42
CA VAL A 12 15.25 -8.28 -4.39
C VAL A 12 14.09 -7.97 -5.33
N LYS A 13 14.40 -7.79 -6.61
CA LYS A 13 13.39 -7.67 -7.67
C LYS A 13 12.94 -9.08 -8.09
N ALA A 14 11.65 -9.34 -8.00
CA ALA A 14 11.07 -10.64 -8.32
C ALA A 14 9.63 -10.49 -8.79
N THR A 15 9.22 -11.32 -9.74
CA THR A 15 7.83 -11.51 -10.16
C THR A 15 7.01 -12.17 -9.05
N LEU A 16 5.70 -12.12 -9.13
CA LEU A 16 4.81 -12.77 -8.16
C LEU A 16 5.13 -14.27 -8.01
N ALA A 17 5.36 -14.97 -9.12
CA ALA A 17 5.72 -16.39 -9.10
C ALA A 17 7.05 -16.65 -8.40
N GLU A 18 8.08 -15.84 -8.66
CA GLU A 18 9.38 -15.95 -7.99
C GLU A 18 9.29 -15.62 -6.50
N GLN A 19 8.51 -14.61 -6.11
CA GLN A 19 8.27 -14.27 -4.69
C GLN A 19 7.63 -15.43 -3.93
N LEU A 20 6.64 -16.09 -4.55
CA LEU A 20 6.00 -17.27 -3.98
C LEU A 20 6.97 -18.46 -3.83
N ASP A 21 7.83 -18.69 -4.83
CA ASP A 21 8.85 -19.73 -4.75
C ASP A 21 9.91 -19.42 -3.67
N PHE A 22 10.36 -18.18 -3.56
CA PHE A 22 11.26 -17.75 -2.48
C PHE A 22 10.61 -17.95 -1.10
N ALA A 23 9.36 -17.51 -0.94
CA ALA A 23 8.65 -17.68 0.33
C ALA A 23 8.56 -19.17 0.72
N ARG A 24 8.14 -20.01 -0.21
CA ARG A 24 8.05 -21.48 -0.01
C ARG A 24 9.41 -22.08 0.38
N ARG A 25 10.47 -21.77 -0.36
CA ARG A 25 11.83 -22.34 -0.10
C ARG A 25 12.43 -21.88 1.21
N HIS A 26 12.12 -20.68 1.67
CA HIS A 26 12.70 -20.09 2.88
C HIS A 26 11.75 -20.09 4.10
N GLY A 27 10.64 -20.85 4.02
CA GLY A 27 9.73 -21.05 5.15
C GLY A 27 8.96 -19.80 5.58
N PHE A 28 8.65 -18.89 4.62
CA PHE A 28 7.70 -17.80 4.83
C PHE A 28 6.28 -18.30 4.54
N ALA A 29 5.36 -17.92 5.41
CA ALA A 29 3.96 -18.32 5.29
C ALA A 29 3.13 -17.34 4.45
N GLY A 30 3.68 -16.16 4.11
CA GLY A 30 3.03 -15.15 3.29
C GLY A 30 4.02 -14.24 2.57
N ILE A 31 3.50 -13.45 1.63
CA ILE A 31 4.24 -12.41 0.90
C ILE A 31 3.48 -11.10 0.86
N ASP A 32 4.20 -9.98 0.78
CA ASP A 32 3.66 -8.73 0.26
C ASP A 32 3.84 -8.72 -1.25
N PHE A 33 2.80 -8.36 -1.99
CA PHE A 33 2.80 -8.49 -3.44
C PHE A 33 2.31 -7.23 -4.16
N SER A 34 2.63 -7.13 -5.45
CA SER A 34 2.11 -6.08 -6.32
C SER A 34 0.70 -6.43 -6.80
N ILE A 35 -0.29 -5.62 -6.40
CA ILE A 35 -1.66 -5.77 -6.88
C ILE A 35 -1.78 -5.45 -8.39
N VAL A 36 -0.91 -4.58 -8.91
CA VAL A 36 -0.88 -4.24 -10.33
C VAL A 36 -0.46 -5.46 -11.15
N GLU A 37 0.58 -6.18 -10.71
CA GLU A 37 1.01 -7.42 -11.36
C GLU A 37 -0.06 -8.51 -11.26
N ALA A 38 -0.62 -8.70 -10.06
CA ALA A 38 -1.71 -9.66 -9.86
C ALA A 38 -2.93 -9.35 -10.73
N GLN A 39 -3.27 -8.05 -10.91
CA GLN A 39 -4.36 -7.63 -11.79
C GLN A 39 -4.05 -7.93 -13.26
N THR A 40 -2.83 -7.68 -13.72
CA THR A 40 -2.40 -8.02 -15.09
C THR A 40 -2.53 -9.53 -15.37
N LEU A 41 -2.14 -10.35 -14.40
CA LEU A 41 -2.32 -11.81 -14.49
C LEU A 41 -3.79 -12.20 -14.48
N ALA A 42 -4.60 -11.59 -13.62
CA ALA A 42 -6.03 -11.85 -13.57
C ALA A 42 -6.75 -11.45 -14.87
N ASP A 43 -6.34 -10.34 -15.49
CA ASP A 43 -6.91 -9.87 -16.75
C ASP A 43 -6.58 -10.77 -17.94
N THR A 44 -5.41 -11.44 -17.91
CA THR A 44 -4.95 -12.30 -19.01
C THR A 44 -5.28 -13.78 -18.81
N GLN A 45 -5.29 -14.27 -17.57
CA GLN A 45 -5.40 -15.69 -17.24
C GLN A 45 -6.60 -16.02 -16.32
N GLY A 46 -7.31 -14.97 -15.87
CA GLY A 46 -8.41 -15.12 -14.92
C GLY A 46 -7.96 -15.10 -13.44
N VAL A 47 -8.87 -14.69 -12.57
CA VAL A 47 -8.61 -14.62 -11.11
C VAL A 47 -8.29 -16.01 -10.53
N ALA A 48 -8.87 -17.06 -11.06
CA ALA A 48 -8.61 -18.44 -10.63
C ALA A 48 -7.13 -18.83 -10.79
N ALA A 49 -6.45 -18.37 -11.85
CA ALA A 49 -5.03 -18.59 -12.05
C ALA A 49 -4.17 -17.90 -10.95
N VAL A 50 -4.50 -16.67 -10.60
CA VAL A 50 -3.81 -15.96 -9.51
C VAL A 50 -4.01 -16.68 -8.16
N LYS A 51 -5.24 -17.10 -7.86
CA LYS A 51 -5.54 -17.90 -6.65
C LYS A 51 -4.74 -19.20 -6.61
N ALA A 52 -4.64 -19.88 -7.77
CA ALA A 52 -3.88 -21.12 -7.89
C ALA A 52 -2.38 -20.94 -7.62
N LEU A 53 -1.77 -19.81 -8.02
CA LEU A 53 -0.36 -19.53 -7.71
C LEU A 53 -0.11 -19.53 -6.20
N PHE A 54 -0.93 -18.82 -5.43
CA PHE A 54 -0.82 -18.79 -3.96
C PHE A 54 -1.08 -20.18 -3.34
N ALA A 55 -2.14 -20.86 -3.80
CA ALA A 55 -2.51 -22.17 -3.27
C ALA A 55 -1.44 -23.23 -3.53
N ASN A 56 -0.91 -23.31 -4.75
CA ASN A 56 0.14 -24.25 -5.14
C ASN A 56 1.46 -24.02 -4.40
N ALA A 57 1.76 -22.77 -4.07
CA ALA A 57 2.92 -22.43 -3.25
C ALA A 57 2.72 -22.71 -1.75
N GLY A 58 1.48 -22.85 -1.29
CA GLY A 58 1.14 -22.93 0.14
C GLY A 58 1.45 -21.61 0.89
N VAL A 59 1.46 -20.49 0.18
CA VAL A 59 1.83 -19.16 0.68
C VAL A 59 0.61 -18.25 0.69
N LYS A 60 0.42 -17.47 1.75
CA LYS A 60 -0.74 -16.57 1.90
C LYS A 60 -0.42 -15.17 1.36
N PRO A 61 -1.41 -14.44 0.82
CA PRO A 61 -1.29 -13.01 0.61
C PRO A 61 -1.20 -12.30 1.98
N GLY A 62 -0.11 -11.61 2.24
CA GLY A 62 0.13 -10.88 3.49
C GLY A 62 -0.44 -9.47 3.47
N SER A 63 0.10 -8.65 2.58
CA SER A 63 -0.45 -7.35 2.21
C SER A 63 -0.19 -7.08 0.72
N TRP A 64 -0.87 -6.09 0.17
CA TRP A 64 -0.62 -5.65 -1.20
C TRP A 64 -0.15 -4.20 -1.24
N GLY A 65 0.78 -3.91 -2.15
CA GLY A 65 1.34 -2.57 -2.31
C GLY A 65 0.26 -1.58 -2.73
N PHE A 66 0.18 -0.43 -2.06
CA PHE A 66 -0.75 0.65 -2.41
C PHE A 66 -0.39 1.24 -3.78
N PRO A 67 -1.28 1.14 -4.80
CA PRO A 67 -0.92 1.41 -6.18
C PRO A 67 -1.14 2.86 -6.61
N VAL A 68 -1.82 3.67 -5.78
CA VAL A 68 -2.14 5.06 -6.13
C VAL A 68 -0.95 5.96 -5.79
N ASP A 69 -0.28 6.44 -6.82
CA ASP A 69 0.85 7.37 -6.65
C ASP A 69 0.35 8.81 -6.41
N TYR A 70 -0.11 9.05 -5.18
CA TYR A 70 -0.69 10.32 -4.77
C TYR A 70 0.32 11.48 -4.73
N ARG A 71 1.62 11.20 -4.80
CA ARG A 71 2.72 12.20 -4.78
C ARG A 71 3.03 12.74 -6.17
N LYS A 72 2.49 12.13 -7.21
CA LYS A 72 2.68 12.54 -8.61
C LYS A 72 1.67 13.60 -9.05
N ASP A 73 1.77 13.97 -10.31
CA ASP A 73 0.85 14.87 -10.97
C ASP A 73 -0.61 14.36 -10.89
N GLU A 74 -1.53 15.28 -11.18
CA GLU A 74 -2.97 15.04 -11.08
C GLU A 74 -3.44 13.89 -11.98
N ALA A 75 -2.89 13.77 -13.19
CA ALA A 75 -3.30 12.75 -14.15
C ALA A 75 -2.91 11.35 -13.67
N THR A 76 -1.66 11.19 -13.19
CA THR A 76 -1.16 9.94 -12.60
C THR A 76 -1.97 9.53 -11.39
N TRP A 77 -2.25 10.45 -10.47
CA TRP A 77 -3.07 10.20 -9.29
C TRP A 77 -4.49 9.75 -9.65
N ARG A 78 -5.18 10.49 -10.55
CA ARG A 78 -6.54 10.14 -10.99
C ARG A 78 -6.60 8.79 -11.68
N SER A 79 -5.60 8.47 -12.50
CA SER A 79 -5.50 7.17 -13.15
C SER A 79 -5.38 6.03 -12.12
N GLY A 80 -4.55 6.22 -11.08
CA GLY A 80 -4.44 5.26 -9.98
C GLY A 80 -5.73 5.09 -9.20
N LEU A 81 -6.44 6.20 -8.90
CA LEU A 81 -7.76 6.15 -8.25
C LEU A 81 -8.80 5.42 -9.09
N ALA A 82 -8.83 5.64 -10.40
CA ALA A 82 -9.78 4.98 -11.30
C ALA A 82 -9.57 3.45 -11.36
N ALA A 83 -8.32 2.99 -11.23
CA ALA A 83 -7.99 1.57 -11.23
C ALA A 83 -8.23 0.90 -9.86
N LEU A 84 -8.23 1.66 -8.77
CA LEU A 84 -8.23 1.13 -7.40
C LEU A 84 -9.44 0.25 -7.06
N PRO A 85 -10.69 0.52 -7.47
CA PRO A 85 -11.83 -0.33 -7.15
C PRO A 85 -11.65 -1.76 -7.66
N LYS A 86 -11.19 -1.93 -8.91
CA LYS A 86 -10.95 -3.24 -9.51
C LYS A 86 -9.85 -4.00 -8.77
N GLN A 87 -8.77 -3.30 -8.38
CA GLN A 87 -7.65 -3.87 -7.65
C GLN A 87 -8.06 -4.26 -6.22
N ALA A 88 -8.86 -3.43 -5.54
CA ALA A 88 -9.39 -3.75 -4.23
C ALA A 88 -10.33 -4.97 -4.27
N ALA A 89 -11.19 -5.07 -5.28
CA ALA A 89 -12.03 -6.26 -5.49
C ALA A 89 -11.19 -7.53 -5.68
N LEU A 90 -10.14 -7.47 -6.52
CA LEU A 90 -9.22 -8.60 -6.70
C LEU A 90 -8.52 -8.98 -5.39
N ALA A 91 -8.00 -8.01 -4.65
CA ALA A 91 -7.33 -8.28 -3.37
C ALA A 91 -8.29 -8.93 -2.36
N ALA A 92 -9.55 -8.51 -2.31
CA ALA A 92 -10.60 -9.14 -1.49
C ALA A 92 -10.86 -10.59 -1.92
N GLU A 93 -10.93 -10.87 -3.23
CA GLU A 93 -11.05 -12.24 -3.74
C GLU A 93 -9.86 -13.13 -3.40
N LEU A 94 -8.65 -12.55 -3.27
CA LEU A 94 -7.45 -13.25 -2.81
C LEU A 94 -7.41 -13.40 -1.27
N GLY A 95 -8.38 -12.84 -0.55
CA GLY A 95 -8.43 -12.85 0.93
C GLY A 95 -7.45 -11.89 1.59
N CYS A 96 -6.96 -10.87 0.87
CA CYS A 96 -5.99 -9.91 1.35
C CYS A 96 -6.61 -8.52 1.53
N PHE A 97 -6.93 -8.16 2.76
CA PHE A 97 -7.64 -6.92 3.12
C PHE A 97 -6.72 -5.84 3.71
N ARG A 98 -5.42 -5.84 3.38
CA ARG A 98 -4.45 -4.90 3.95
C ARG A 98 -3.59 -4.28 2.87
N THR A 99 -3.56 -2.96 2.86
CA THR A 99 -2.62 -2.17 2.07
C THR A 99 -2.13 -0.98 2.88
N ALA A 100 -0.95 -0.47 2.58
CA ALA A 100 -0.37 0.64 3.31
C ALA A 100 0.46 1.54 2.40
N THR A 101 0.63 2.78 2.84
CA THR A 101 1.59 3.74 2.28
C THR A 101 2.38 4.40 3.41
N TRP A 102 3.44 5.11 3.07
CA TRP A 102 4.25 5.87 4.00
C TRP A 102 4.14 7.37 3.72
N ILE A 103 4.31 8.18 4.77
CA ILE A 103 4.18 9.61 4.75
C ILE A 103 5.54 10.24 5.09
N LEU A 104 6.03 11.14 4.23
CA LEU A 104 7.27 11.86 4.47
C LEU A 104 7.13 12.81 5.66
N PRO A 105 8.22 12.98 6.46
CA PRO A 105 8.20 13.79 7.67
C PRO A 105 8.29 15.29 7.40
N GLY A 106 8.18 15.71 6.15
CA GLY A 106 8.25 17.13 5.78
C GLY A 106 8.30 17.33 4.28
N ASP A 107 8.19 18.59 3.88
CA ASP A 107 8.24 19.05 2.50
C ASP A 107 9.15 20.29 2.37
N ASN A 108 9.58 20.64 1.14
CA ASN A 108 10.43 21.80 0.90
C ASN A 108 9.67 23.01 0.35
N GLU A 109 8.47 22.80 -0.17
CA GLU A 109 7.63 23.81 -0.78
C GLU A 109 6.40 24.14 0.07
N MET A 110 5.70 23.12 0.53
CA MET A 110 4.46 23.24 1.29
C MET A 110 4.74 23.34 2.79
N ASN A 111 4.12 24.29 3.48
CA ASN A 111 4.12 24.34 4.94
C ASN A 111 3.25 23.20 5.53
N PHE A 112 3.22 23.09 6.88
CA PHE A 112 2.51 22.01 7.57
C PHE A 112 1.04 21.89 7.15
N TRP A 113 0.30 23.00 7.10
CA TRP A 113 -1.13 22.97 6.83
C TRP A 113 -1.46 22.72 5.37
N GLU A 114 -0.66 23.27 4.46
CA GLU A 114 -0.77 22.99 3.03
C GLU A 114 -0.50 21.52 2.74
N TYR A 115 0.54 20.94 3.36
CA TYR A 115 0.90 19.55 3.17
C TYR A 115 -0.10 18.59 3.85
N PHE A 116 -0.71 19.03 4.97
CA PHE A 116 -1.81 18.30 5.61
C PHE A 116 -3.04 18.25 4.70
N ALA A 117 -3.48 19.38 4.18
CA ALA A 117 -4.60 19.46 3.24
C ALA A 117 -4.34 18.61 1.98
N TYR A 118 -3.13 18.72 1.41
CA TYR A 118 -2.71 17.91 0.27
C TYR A 118 -2.86 16.40 0.51
N HIS A 119 -2.40 15.90 1.65
CA HIS A 119 -2.55 14.48 1.98
C HIS A 119 -4.01 14.08 2.18
N VAL A 120 -4.79 14.91 2.84
CA VAL A 120 -6.21 14.66 3.04
C VAL A 120 -6.95 14.58 1.70
N ASP A 121 -6.71 15.54 0.81
CA ASP A 121 -7.38 15.60 -0.49
C ASP A 121 -6.99 14.42 -1.40
N ARG A 122 -5.71 14.04 -1.37
CA ARG A 122 -5.17 12.97 -2.21
C ARG A 122 -5.47 11.55 -1.69
N LEU A 123 -5.53 11.35 -0.37
CA LEU A 123 -5.69 10.02 0.21
C LEU A 123 -7.13 9.69 0.62
N ARG A 124 -7.98 10.69 0.93
CA ARG A 124 -9.37 10.45 1.33
C ARG A 124 -10.18 9.66 0.29
N PRO A 125 -10.14 9.99 -1.02
CA PRO A 125 -10.87 9.20 -2.02
C PRO A 125 -10.41 7.74 -2.06
N ALA A 126 -9.11 7.51 -1.96
CA ALA A 126 -8.56 6.15 -1.93
C ALA A 126 -8.98 5.39 -0.66
N ALA A 127 -8.94 6.04 0.51
CA ALA A 127 -9.37 5.46 1.77
C ALA A 127 -10.85 5.08 1.74
N GLN A 128 -11.69 5.89 1.12
CA GLN A 128 -13.11 5.60 0.94
C GLN A 128 -13.32 4.37 0.05
N ILE A 129 -12.68 4.30 -1.11
CA ILE A 129 -12.74 3.13 -2.01
C ILE A 129 -12.29 1.87 -1.27
N LEU A 130 -11.18 1.92 -0.56
CA LEU A 130 -10.66 0.79 0.19
C LEU A 130 -11.64 0.33 1.29
N LYS A 131 -12.24 1.25 2.00
CA LYS A 131 -13.26 0.98 3.03
C LYS A 131 -14.50 0.30 2.45
N GLU A 132 -14.99 0.76 1.30
CA GLU A 132 -16.14 0.18 0.59
C GLU A 132 -15.90 -1.29 0.18
N HIS A 133 -14.63 -1.66 -0.05
CA HIS A 133 -14.21 -3.03 -0.34
C HIS A 133 -13.72 -3.80 0.90
N GLY A 134 -13.92 -3.27 2.11
CA GLY A 134 -13.57 -3.94 3.37
C GLY A 134 -12.09 -3.95 3.71
N HIS A 135 -11.27 -3.14 3.05
CA HIS A 135 -9.83 -3.07 3.30
C HIS A 135 -9.45 -2.16 4.47
N ARG A 136 -8.36 -2.52 5.13
CA ARG A 136 -7.64 -1.66 6.08
C ARG A 136 -6.53 -0.93 5.34
N PHE A 137 -6.54 0.40 5.44
CA PHE A 137 -5.52 1.27 4.86
C PHE A 137 -4.59 1.77 5.95
N GLY A 138 -3.35 1.29 5.95
CA GLY A 138 -2.31 1.70 6.88
C GLY A 138 -1.51 2.90 6.35
N MET A 139 -1.08 3.76 7.27
CA MET A 139 -0.15 4.85 6.97
C MET A 139 1.02 4.80 7.95
N GLU A 140 2.24 4.74 7.42
CA GLU A 140 3.46 4.77 8.20
C GLU A 140 4.03 6.18 8.25
N PHE A 141 4.28 6.72 9.45
CA PHE A 141 5.07 7.94 9.57
C PHE A 141 6.57 7.63 9.54
N ILE A 142 7.33 8.46 8.82
CA ILE A 142 8.78 8.32 8.72
C ILE A 142 9.42 9.20 9.81
N GLY A 143 9.98 8.56 10.84
CA GLY A 143 10.50 9.23 12.05
C GLY A 143 11.98 9.63 12.06
N PRO A 144 12.92 9.05 11.28
CA PRO A 144 14.35 9.30 11.42
C PRO A 144 14.73 10.78 11.32
N LYS A 145 15.58 11.23 12.26
CA LYS A 145 16.02 12.63 12.36
C LYS A 145 16.69 13.12 11.07
N THR A 146 17.50 12.28 10.44
CA THR A 146 18.20 12.61 9.19
C THR A 146 17.25 13.01 8.05
N LEU A 147 16.10 12.35 7.95
CA LEU A 147 15.08 12.68 6.95
C LEU A 147 14.32 13.96 7.32
N ARG A 148 14.06 14.19 8.61
CA ARG A 148 13.42 15.41 9.09
C ARG A 148 14.30 16.65 8.87
N ASP A 149 15.57 16.56 9.24
CA ASP A 149 16.53 17.66 9.10
C ASP A 149 16.79 18.04 7.63
N SER A 150 16.47 17.17 6.68
CA SER A 150 16.59 17.45 5.24
C SER A 150 15.39 18.22 4.67
N ARG A 151 14.38 18.53 5.49
CA ARG A 151 13.15 19.20 5.06
C ARG A 151 13.06 20.60 5.61
N LYS A 152 12.62 21.53 4.76
CA LYS A 152 12.40 22.93 5.14
C LYS A 152 11.21 23.09 6.08
N HIS A 153 10.14 22.38 5.82
CA HIS A 153 8.90 22.40 6.59
C HIS A 153 8.64 21.01 7.16
N LEU A 154 8.64 20.88 8.49
CA LEU A 154 8.34 19.63 9.16
C LEU A 154 6.86 19.28 9.02
N PHE A 155 6.59 17.99 8.96
CA PHE A 155 5.25 17.42 8.90
C PHE A 155 5.07 16.32 9.95
N VAL A 156 4.18 15.39 9.73
CA VAL A 156 3.86 14.29 10.64
C VAL A 156 5.02 13.29 10.71
N TYR A 157 5.56 13.09 11.92
CA TYR A 157 6.66 12.15 12.21
C TYR A 157 6.47 11.42 13.54
N THR A 158 5.27 11.52 14.13
CA THR A 158 4.90 10.87 15.39
C THR A 158 3.60 10.09 15.23
N LEU A 159 3.34 9.16 16.14
CA LEU A 159 2.11 8.40 16.15
C LEU A 159 0.87 9.30 16.27
N ASP A 160 0.87 10.24 17.21
CA ASP A 160 -0.28 11.14 17.42
C ASP A 160 -0.58 11.98 16.19
N GLY A 161 0.47 12.50 15.52
CA GLY A 161 0.31 13.24 14.26
C GLY A 161 -0.26 12.34 13.16
N MET A 162 0.17 11.08 13.08
CA MET A 162 -0.36 10.13 12.09
C MET A 162 -1.81 9.74 12.39
N LEU A 163 -2.18 9.57 13.66
CA LEU A 163 -3.56 9.32 14.07
C LEU A 163 -4.47 10.49 13.70
N ALA A 164 -4.02 11.73 13.92
CA ALA A 164 -4.76 12.93 13.53
C ALA A 164 -4.97 13.01 12.01
N LEU A 165 -3.91 12.76 11.21
CA LEU A 165 -4.00 12.71 9.76
C LEU A 165 -4.93 11.58 9.30
N GLY A 166 -4.82 10.39 9.88
CA GLY A 166 -5.69 9.26 9.59
C GLY A 166 -7.16 9.55 9.86
N ALA A 167 -7.47 10.19 10.98
CA ALA A 167 -8.82 10.62 11.31
C ALA A 167 -9.36 11.63 10.27
N ALA A 168 -8.53 12.60 9.85
CA ALA A 168 -8.92 13.58 8.83
C ALA A 168 -9.13 12.94 7.44
N ILE A 169 -8.36 11.93 7.08
CA ILE A 169 -8.52 11.15 5.84
C ILE A 169 -9.76 10.26 5.90
N GLY A 170 -10.14 9.79 7.09
CA GLY A 170 -11.26 8.87 7.27
C GLY A 170 -10.87 7.39 7.24
N THR A 171 -9.60 7.06 7.51
CA THR A 171 -9.14 5.66 7.54
C THR A 171 -9.72 4.87 8.72
N GLY A 172 -10.40 5.52 9.66
CA GLY A 172 -10.99 4.89 10.84
C GLY A 172 -9.93 4.23 11.75
N LEU A 173 -9.86 4.66 12.98
CA LEU A 173 -9.21 3.88 14.02
C LEU A 173 -10.16 2.73 14.37
N ALA A 174 -9.97 1.57 13.74
CA ALA A 174 -10.66 0.34 14.11
C ALA A 174 -9.67 -0.58 14.80
#